data_b9398eab431860896314ce552c3f7931
#
_entry.id   b9398eab431860896314ce552c3f7931
#
_cell.length_a   1.000
_cell.length_b   1.000
_cell.length_c   1.000
_cell.angle_alpha   90.00
_cell.angle_beta   90.00
_cell.angle_gamma   90.00
#
_symmetry.space_group_name_H-M   'P 1'
#
loop_
_entity.id
_entity.type
_entity.pdbx_description
1 polymer ?
#
loop_
_entity_poly.entity_id
_entity_poly.type
_entity_poly.pdbx_seq_one_letter_code
_entity_poly.pdbx_strand_id
1 'polypeptide(L)'
;MPGMPPEQRPHYVFITPYHKEARDCLERCIASVKQQIIRADHIVVSDGFPQDWLDQANVRHMRLDRAHGDHGNTPRSIGSLMAVAEGYDGIGLLDADCWLEPDHLEHCLVQAEKVGFETCGLVITSRTLRRLDQSVIDVADEPPTVHVDTNCFFFLPPSFGVLPVWALMPRELSNICDRVFFLALRTRNLVSALTTKTTVNYTYTYAPLYRSLGEIPPRPIKENPDHRAITAWIDALPPKRLELINQRLGANLQVLYRSAPVLMGKLELGVSKTWGSLLACLGLISLLNA
;
A
#
# COMPACT_ATOMS: atom_id res chain seq x y z
N MET A 1 5.23 17.97 -17.73
CA MET A 1 5.61 18.00 -19.14
C MET A 1 4.91 19.17 -19.82
N PRO A 2 5.50 20.36 -19.81
CA PRO A 2 4.95 21.52 -20.47
C PRO A 2 5.07 21.33 -22.00
N GLY A 3 3.95 21.44 -22.70
CA GLY A 3 3.90 21.38 -24.17
C GLY A 3 3.14 20.19 -24.77
N MET A 4 2.74 19.19 -24.00
CA MET A 4 1.87 18.12 -24.51
C MET A 4 0.41 18.59 -24.57
N PRO A 5 -0.34 18.21 -25.63
CA PRO A 5 -1.78 18.42 -25.69
C PRO A 5 -2.48 17.81 -24.47
N PRO A 6 -3.58 18.39 -23.97
CA PRO A 6 -4.29 17.87 -22.80
C PRO A 6 -4.63 16.38 -22.90
N GLU A 7 -5.00 15.91 -24.07
CA GLU A 7 -5.39 14.52 -24.39
C GLU A 7 -4.21 13.52 -24.35
N GLN A 8 -2.97 14.01 -24.31
CA GLN A 8 -1.75 13.18 -24.27
C GLN A 8 -1.03 13.28 -22.93
N ARG A 9 -1.57 14.02 -21.95
CA ARG A 9 -0.94 14.13 -20.64
C ARG A 9 -1.21 12.86 -19.83
N PRO A 10 -0.19 12.34 -19.12
CA PRO A 10 -0.39 11.21 -18.25
C PRO A 10 -1.49 11.47 -17.21
N HIS A 11 -2.35 10.50 -16.98
CA HIS A 11 -3.45 10.55 -16.02
C HIS A 11 -3.15 9.65 -14.83
N TYR A 12 -3.28 10.20 -13.63
CA TYR A 12 -3.00 9.52 -12.37
C TYR A 12 -4.25 9.49 -11.50
N VAL A 13 -4.39 8.43 -10.69
CA VAL A 13 -5.53 8.27 -9.80
C VAL A 13 -5.14 7.67 -8.46
N PHE A 14 -5.82 8.08 -7.41
CA PHE A 14 -5.78 7.41 -6.12
C PHE A 14 -7.06 6.62 -5.88
N ILE A 15 -6.93 5.43 -5.30
CA ILE A 15 -8.04 4.55 -4.97
C ILE A 15 -8.17 4.50 -3.45
N THR A 16 -9.34 4.91 -2.95
CA THR A 16 -9.66 4.86 -1.52
C THR A 16 -10.84 3.94 -1.26
N PRO A 17 -10.62 2.74 -0.70
CA PRO A 17 -11.69 1.93 -0.15
C PRO A 17 -12.20 2.55 1.15
N TYR A 18 -13.51 2.52 1.40
CA TYR A 18 -14.06 2.88 2.69
C TYR A 18 -15.27 2.01 3.05
N HIS A 19 -15.53 1.85 4.35
CA HIS A 19 -16.62 1.05 4.89
C HIS A 19 -17.56 1.91 5.73
N LYS A 20 -17.12 2.37 6.89
CA LYS A 20 -17.91 3.18 7.84
C LYS A 20 -17.08 4.31 8.45
N GLU A 21 -16.00 4.67 7.79
CA GLU A 21 -15.13 5.73 8.26
C GLU A 21 -15.90 7.03 8.44
N ALA A 22 -15.54 7.78 9.45
CA ALA A 22 -16.15 9.06 9.77
C ALA A 22 -15.93 10.06 8.62
N ARG A 23 -16.87 10.97 8.46
CA ARG A 23 -16.85 11.95 7.37
C ARG A 23 -15.58 12.81 7.38
N ASP A 24 -15.12 13.25 8.54
CA ASP A 24 -13.91 14.05 8.69
C ASP A 24 -12.64 13.32 8.23
N CYS A 25 -12.55 12.01 8.42
CA CYS A 25 -11.48 11.18 7.90
C CYS A 25 -11.51 11.19 6.36
N LEU A 26 -12.66 10.91 5.77
CA LEU A 26 -12.85 10.92 4.32
C LEU A 26 -12.59 12.31 3.72
N GLU A 27 -13.07 13.39 4.35
CA GLU A 27 -12.83 14.76 3.90
C GLU A 27 -11.32 15.08 3.89
N ARG A 28 -10.58 14.70 4.93
CA ARG A 28 -9.12 14.87 4.98
C ARG A 28 -8.42 14.08 3.90
N CYS A 29 -8.76 12.80 3.72
CA CYS A 29 -8.24 11.94 2.68
C CYS A 29 -8.46 12.57 1.28
N ILE A 30 -9.69 12.97 0.96
CA ILE A 30 -10.07 13.58 -0.32
C ILE A 30 -9.34 14.91 -0.52
N ALA A 31 -9.25 15.75 0.51
CA ALA A 31 -8.55 17.02 0.44
C ALA A 31 -7.07 16.82 0.11
N SER A 32 -6.42 15.79 0.65
CA SER A 32 -5.00 15.51 0.40
C SER A 32 -4.71 15.09 -1.05
N VAL A 33 -5.61 14.36 -1.69
CA VAL A 33 -5.50 14.01 -3.11
C VAL A 33 -5.76 15.26 -3.98
N LYS A 34 -6.78 16.06 -3.64
CA LYS A 34 -7.08 17.30 -4.36
C LYS A 34 -5.95 18.33 -4.29
N GLN A 35 -5.17 18.33 -3.21
CA GLN A 35 -4.05 19.25 -2.98
C GLN A 35 -2.73 18.79 -3.60
N GLN A 36 -2.68 17.68 -4.30
CA GLN A 36 -1.46 17.23 -4.95
C GLN A 36 -0.97 18.27 -5.97
N ILE A 37 0.35 18.55 -5.96
CA ILE A 37 1.02 19.47 -6.91
C ILE A 37 0.78 19.01 -8.34
N ILE A 38 0.91 17.71 -8.59
CA ILE A 38 0.51 17.09 -9.86
C ILE A 38 -0.91 16.58 -9.71
N ARG A 39 -1.78 17.02 -10.61
CA ARG A 39 -3.19 16.63 -10.57
C ARG A 39 -3.37 15.13 -10.66
N ALA A 40 -4.20 14.59 -9.78
CA ALA A 40 -4.69 13.23 -9.82
C ALA A 40 -6.21 13.20 -9.65
N ASP A 41 -6.84 12.21 -10.24
CA ASP A 41 -8.24 11.90 -9.97
C ASP A 41 -8.34 11.05 -8.69
N HIS A 42 -9.55 10.95 -8.14
CA HIS A 42 -9.80 10.19 -6.93
C HIS A 42 -11.02 9.29 -7.09
N ILE A 43 -10.82 7.98 -7.02
CA ILE A 43 -11.88 6.97 -6.99
C ILE A 43 -12.06 6.52 -5.54
N VAL A 44 -13.24 6.81 -4.97
CA VAL A 44 -13.61 6.44 -3.61
C VAL A 44 -14.64 5.33 -3.68
N VAL A 45 -14.32 4.15 -3.13
CA VAL A 45 -15.13 2.93 -3.29
C VAL A 45 -15.76 2.52 -1.96
N SER A 46 -17.08 2.59 -1.89
CA SER A 46 -17.87 2.17 -0.72
C SER A 46 -17.95 0.65 -0.62
N ASP A 47 -17.57 0.08 0.52
CA ASP A 47 -17.77 -1.34 0.84
C ASP A 47 -19.15 -1.56 1.53
N GLY A 48 -20.21 -1.33 0.79
CA GLY A 48 -21.59 -1.63 1.21
C GLY A 48 -22.27 -0.58 2.12
N PHE A 49 -21.58 0.53 2.47
CA PHE A 49 -22.12 1.60 3.31
C PHE A 49 -21.88 2.97 2.66
N PRO A 50 -22.56 3.27 1.54
CA PRO A 50 -22.32 4.52 0.82
C PRO A 50 -22.74 5.74 1.64
N GLN A 51 -21.95 6.81 1.52
CA GLN A 51 -22.24 8.12 2.10
C GLN A 51 -22.60 9.09 0.96
N ASP A 52 -23.85 9.52 0.88
CA ASP A 52 -24.40 10.27 -0.27
C ASP A 52 -23.71 11.61 -0.54
N TRP A 53 -23.11 12.25 0.47
CA TRP A 53 -22.40 13.51 0.29
C TRP A 53 -21.18 13.38 -0.64
N LEU A 54 -20.64 12.18 -0.80
CA LEU A 54 -19.50 11.89 -1.71
C LEU A 54 -19.86 12.09 -3.17
N ASP A 55 -21.14 11.98 -3.56
CA ASP A 55 -21.59 12.23 -4.93
C ASP A 55 -21.42 13.71 -5.35
N GLN A 56 -21.25 14.60 -4.35
CA GLN A 56 -21.01 16.04 -4.54
C GLN A 56 -19.57 16.46 -4.20
N ALA A 57 -18.72 15.54 -3.80
CA ALA A 57 -17.39 15.84 -3.26
C ALA A 57 -16.28 15.98 -4.33
N ASN A 58 -16.63 16.06 -5.63
CA ASN A 58 -15.67 16.11 -6.73
C ASN A 58 -14.68 14.92 -6.73
N VAL A 59 -15.21 13.74 -6.41
CA VAL A 59 -14.55 12.43 -6.52
C VAL A 59 -15.41 11.51 -7.36
N ARG A 60 -14.83 10.48 -7.91
CA ARG A 60 -15.60 9.39 -8.49
C ARG A 60 -16.02 8.45 -7.37
N HIS A 61 -17.28 8.53 -6.95
CA HIS A 61 -17.84 7.67 -5.92
C HIS A 61 -18.38 6.38 -6.54
N MET A 62 -17.79 5.23 -6.18
CA MET A 62 -18.26 3.90 -6.56
C MET A 62 -18.93 3.23 -5.36
N ARG A 63 -20.12 2.65 -5.59
CA ARG A 63 -20.92 2.03 -4.54
C ARG A 63 -21.02 0.53 -4.77
N LEU A 64 -20.47 -0.27 -3.87
CA LEU A 64 -20.71 -1.71 -3.88
C LEU A 64 -22.02 -2.01 -3.17
N ASP A 65 -22.75 -2.97 -3.69
CA ASP A 65 -24.10 -3.36 -3.23
C ASP A 65 -24.10 -4.00 -1.83
N ARG A 66 -22.97 -4.53 -1.42
CA ARG A 66 -22.79 -5.21 -0.13
C ARG A 66 -21.40 -4.99 0.45
N ALA A 67 -21.29 -5.17 1.77
CA ALA A 67 -20.01 -5.20 2.45
C ALA A 67 -19.29 -6.55 2.25
N HIS A 68 -18.01 -6.50 1.91
CA HIS A 68 -17.15 -7.66 1.76
C HIS A 68 -16.44 -7.98 3.08
N GLY A 69 -16.16 -6.95 3.90
CA GLY A 69 -15.56 -7.10 5.23
C GLY A 69 -14.18 -7.75 5.19
N ASP A 70 -13.38 -7.37 4.22
CA ASP A 70 -12.06 -7.93 3.91
C ASP A 70 -10.95 -6.87 4.01
N HIS A 71 -11.11 -5.92 4.92
CA HIS A 71 -10.16 -4.83 5.14
C HIS A 71 -9.91 -3.96 3.90
N GLY A 72 -10.95 -3.77 3.07
CA GLY A 72 -10.89 -2.94 1.87
C GLY A 72 -10.25 -3.63 0.66
N ASN A 73 -9.93 -4.92 0.72
CA ASN A 73 -9.27 -5.62 -0.38
C ASN A 73 -10.12 -5.65 -1.66
N THR A 74 -11.37 -6.06 -1.55
CA THR A 74 -12.29 -6.11 -2.70
C THR A 74 -12.55 -4.73 -3.29
N PRO A 75 -12.99 -3.70 -2.53
CA PRO A 75 -13.20 -2.38 -3.10
C PRO A 75 -11.91 -1.75 -3.66
N ARG A 76 -10.75 -1.98 -3.04
CA ARG A 76 -9.45 -1.54 -3.55
C ARG A 76 -9.14 -2.16 -4.90
N SER A 77 -9.35 -3.47 -5.05
CA SER A 77 -9.14 -4.17 -6.32
C SER A 77 -10.09 -3.67 -7.40
N ILE A 78 -11.38 -3.53 -7.11
CA ILE A 78 -12.39 -3.07 -8.07
C ILE A 78 -12.05 -1.67 -8.57
N GLY A 79 -11.75 -0.73 -7.68
CA GLY A 79 -11.34 0.61 -8.05
C GLY A 79 -10.08 0.64 -8.90
N SER A 80 -9.07 -0.17 -8.53
CA SER A 80 -7.82 -0.27 -9.29
C SER A 80 -8.02 -0.86 -10.69
N LEU A 81 -8.80 -1.92 -10.82
CA LEU A 81 -9.09 -2.53 -12.12
C LEU A 81 -9.90 -1.62 -13.03
N MET A 82 -10.81 -0.82 -12.45
CA MET A 82 -11.54 0.20 -13.19
C MET A 82 -10.59 1.27 -13.72
N ALA A 83 -9.65 1.73 -12.90
CA ALA A 83 -8.63 2.68 -13.31
C ALA A 83 -7.76 2.13 -14.45
N VAL A 84 -7.34 0.86 -14.37
CA VAL A 84 -6.60 0.20 -15.46
C VAL A 84 -7.42 0.16 -16.75
N ALA A 85 -8.70 -0.22 -16.66
CA ALA A 85 -9.60 -0.30 -17.82
C ALA A 85 -9.86 1.07 -18.49
N GLU A 86 -9.76 2.14 -17.72
CA GLU A 86 -9.93 3.52 -18.19
C GLU A 86 -8.63 4.17 -18.66
N GLY A 87 -7.51 3.44 -18.63
CA GLY A 87 -6.25 3.88 -19.22
C GLY A 87 -5.46 4.86 -18.35
N TYR A 88 -5.61 4.83 -17.03
CA TYR A 88 -4.73 5.60 -16.13
C TYR A 88 -3.28 5.10 -16.21
N ASP A 89 -2.33 6.03 -16.20
CA ASP A 89 -0.88 5.78 -16.32
C ASP A 89 -0.21 5.52 -14.97
N GLY A 90 -0.90 5.80 -13.85
CA GLY A 90 -0.40 5.50 -12.52
C GLY A 90 -1.51 5.47 -11.49
N ILE A 91 -1.40 4.54 -10.53
CA ILE A 91 -2.41 4.25 -9.52
C ILE A 91 -1.76 4.25 -8.14
N GLY A 92 -2.20 5.18 -7.28
CA GLY A 92 -1.87 5.17 -5.85
C GLY A 92 -2.98 4.52 -5.04
N LEU A 93 -2.63 3.93 -3.92
CA LEU A 93 -3.59 3.42 -2.94
C LEU A 93 -3.57 4.33 -1.71
N LEU A 94 -4.74 4.62 -1.15
CA LEU A 94 -4.88 5.48 0.03
C LEU A 94 -6.07 5.03 0.87
N ASP A 95 -5.82 4.64 2.11
CA ASP A 95 -6.88 4.29 3.04
C ASP A 95 -7.63 5.54 3.53
N ALA A 96 -8.91 5.41 3.81
CA ALA A 96 -9.81 6.53 4.09
C ALA A 96 -9.46 7.34 5.36
N ASP A 97 -8.70 6.75 6.27
CA ASP A 97 -8.21 7.39 7.51
C ASP A 97 -6.79 7.95 7.38
N CYS A 98 -6.16 7.82 6.21
CA CYS A 98 -4.83 8.31 5.88
C CYS A 98 -4.89 9.54 4.98
N TRP A 99 -3.74 10.22 4.81
CA TRP A 99 -3.62 11.36 3.89
C TRP A 99 -2.21 11.53 3.37
N LEU A 100 -2.06 12.24 2.26
CA LEU A 100 -0.81 12.44 1.54
C LEU A 100 -0.26 13.86 1.77
N GLU A 101 1.07 14.01 1.75
CA GLU A 101 1.70 15.31 1.59
C GLU A 101 1.45 15.84 0.16
N PRO A 102 1.38 17.17 -0.05
CA PRO A 102 1.03 17.75 -1.35
C PRO A 102 1.97 17.34 -2.49
N ASP A 103 3.22 16.99 -2.20
CA ASP A 103 4.23 16.60 -3.17
C ASP A 103 4.39 15.08 -3.34
N HIS A 104 3.46 14.27 -2.80
CA HIS A 104 3.57 12.81 -2.83
C HIS A 104 3.64 12.27 -4.26
N LEU A 105 2.68 12.64 -5.11
CA LEU A 105 2.65 12.17 -6.51
C LEU A 105 3.85 12.66 -7.31
N GLU A 106 4.20 13.96 -7.18
CA GLU A 106 5.39 14.51 -7.83
C GLU A 106 6.64 13.71 -7.42
N HIS A 107 6.78 13.42 -6.13
CA HIS A 107 7.89 12.63 -5.63
C HIS A 107 7.92 11.21 -6.21
N CYS A 108 6.78 10.53 -6.29
CA CYS A 108 6.67 9.21 -6.92
C CYS A 108 7.14 9.24 -8.37
N LEU A 109 6.68 10.22 -9.15
CA LEU A 109 7.05 10.34 -10.57
C LEU A 109 8.53 10.64 -10.76
N VAL A 110 9.12 11.51 -9.94
CA VAL A 110 10.57 11.78 -9.96
C VAL A 110 11.39 10.52 -9.65
N GLN A 111 10.94 9.68 -8.73
CA GLN A 111 11.64 8.40 -8.45
C GLN A 111 11.48 7.40 -9.59
N ALA A 112 10.29 7.30 -10.20
CA ALA A 112 10.06 6.46 -11.37
C ALA A 112 10.94 6.86 -12.55
N GLU A 113 11.10 8.17 -12.81
CA GLU A 113 11.94 8.70 -13.89
C GLU A 113 13.42 8.32 -13.71
N LYS A 114 13.95 8.33 -12.48
CA LYS A 114 15.34 7.93 -12.20
C LYS A 114 15.64 6.47 -12.56
N VAL A 115 14.64 5.62 -12.48
CA VAL A 115 14.73 4.18 -12.80
C VAL A 115 14.42 3.92 -14.29
N GLY A 116 13.70 4.83 -14.91
CA GLY A 116 13.15 4.72 -16.26
C GLY A 116 11.66 4.47 -16.23
N PHE A 117 10.88 5.46 -16.60
CA PHE A 117 9.42 5.47 -16.46
C PHE A 117 8.74 4.26 -17.14
N GLU A 118 9.21 3.88 -18.33
CA GLU A 118 8.67 2.76 -19.10
C GLU A 118 8.95 1.37 -18.46
N THR A 119 9.99 1.30 -17.63
CA THR A 119 10.42 0.03 -17.00
C THR A 119 10.02 -0.05 -15.53
N CYS A 120 9.87 1.10 -14.88
CA CYS A 120 9.47 1.17 -13.48
C CYS A 120 8.02 0.68 -13.31
N GLY A 121 7.83 -0.40 -12.59
CA GLY A 121 6.49 -0.90 -12.28
C GLY A 121 5.94 -0.36 -10.97
N LEU A 122 6.81 0.02 -10.03
CA LEU A 122 6.39 0.34 -8.68
C LEU A 122 7.29 1.40 -8.04
N VAL A 123 6.69 2.38 -7.38
CA VAL A 123 7.39 3.25 -6.44
C VAL A 123 6.92 2.94 -5.03
N ILE A 124 7.86 2.74 -4.12
CA ILE A 124 7.60 2.51 -2.70
C ILE A 124 8.09 3.75 -1.94
N THR A 125 7.16 4.42 -1.27
CA THR A 125 7.41 5.57 -0.40
C THR A 125 7.49 5.17 1.06
N SER A 126 7.74 6.14 1.95
CA SER A 126 7.70 5.94 3.40
C SER A 126 6.56 6.74 4.02
N ARG A 127 6.17 6.35 5.24
CA ARG A 127 5.08 6.97 5.98
C ARG A 127 5.54 7.62 7.28
N THR A 128 4.76 8.59 7.73
CA THR A 128 4.80 9.14 9.08
C THR A 128 3.66 8.52 9.87
N LEU A 129 3.94 7.92 11.01
CA LEU A 129 2.90 7.38 11.88
C LEU A 129 2.21 8.52 12.65
N ARG A 130 0.88 8.53 12.63
CA ARG A 130 0.06 9.56 13.28
C ARG A 130 -0.89 8.95 14.31
N ARG A 131 -1.07 9.62 15.45
CA ARG A 131 -2.15 9.28 16.39
C ARG A 131 -3.50 9.69 15.83
N LEU A 132 -4.59 9.29 16.48
CA LEU A 132 -5.94 9.70 16.08
C LEU A 132 -6.15 11.21 16.11
N ASP A 133 -5.42 11.94 16.98
CA ASP A 133 -5.40 13.41 17.03
C ASP A 133 -4.45 14.04 15.99
N GLN A 134 -3.90 13.23 15.08
CA GLN A 134 -2.98 13.61 14.01
C GLN A 134 -1.55 13.97 14.48
N SER A 135 -1.25 13.95 15.77
CA SER A 135 0.12 14.16 16.27
C SER A 135 1.05 13.03 15.78
N VAL A 136 2.33 13.37 15.59
CA VAL A 136 3.35 12.42 15.12
C VAL A 136 3.67 11.41 16.21
N ILE A 137 3.76 10.12 15.82
CA ILE A 137 4.40 9.10 16.64
C ILE A 137 5.85 8.99 16.16
N ASP A 138 6.77 9.49 16.97
CA ASP A 138 8.20 9.53 16.63
C ASP A 138 8.86 8.18 16.94
N VAL A 139 8.64 7.21 16.06
CA VAL A 139 9.28 5.89 16.10
C VAL A 139 9.76 5.52 14.71
N ALA A 140 10.80 4.71 14.63
CA ALA A 140 11.25 4.15 13.38
C ALA A 140 10.20 3.18 12.83
N ASP A 141 9.81 3.34 11.57
CA ASP A 141 8.93 2.39 10.87
C ASP A 141 9.69 1.12 10.47
N GLU A 142 8.96 0.05 10.20
CA GLU A 142 9.55 -1.19 9.67
C GLU A 142 10.27 -0.90 8.33
N PRO A 143 11.46 -1.47 8.11
CA PRO A 143 12.16 -1.26 6.83
C PRO A 143 11.35 -1.88 5.68
N PRO A 144 11.35 -1.26 4.49
CA PRO A 144 10.56 -1.70 3.34
C PRO A 144 11.00 -3.06 2.77
N THR A 145 12.09 -3.63 3.27
CA THR A 145 12.50 -5.02 3.01
C THR A 145 11.70 -6.05 3.81
N VAL A 146 11.07 -5.63 4.90
CA VAL A 146 10.29 -6.46 5.82
C VAL A 146 8.79 -6.28 5.56
N HIS A 147 8.34 -5.03 5.49
CA HIS A 147 6.95 -4.69 5.34
C HIS A 147 6.80 -3.35 4.60
N VAL A 148 5.77 -3.25 3.77
CA VAL A 148 5.36 -2.02 3.13
C VAL A 148 3.86 -1.87 3.35
N ASP A 149 3.46 -0.75 3.91
CA ASP A 149 2.06 -0.40 4.08
C ASP A 149 1.38 -0.15 2.73
N THR A 150 0.11 -0.49 2.63
CA THR A 150 -0.70 -0.33 1.43
C THR A 150 -0.63 1.08 0.84
N ASN A 151 -0.65 2.11 1.71
CA ASN A 151 -0.64 3.51 1.31
C ASN A 151 0.71 3.97 0.72
N CYS A 152 1.75 3.18 0.87
CA CYS A 152 3.10 3.47 0.37
C CYS A 152 3.36 2.97 -1.05
N PHE A 153 2.38 2.36 -1.70
CA PHE A 153 2.51 1.85 -3.07
C PHE A 153 1.96 2.84 -4.10
N PHE A 154 2.78 3.14 -5.11
CA PHE A 154 2.34 3.81 -6.33
C PHE A 154 2.70 2.93 -7.53
N PHE A 155 1.68 2.45 -8.25
CA PHE A 155 1.78 1.49 -9.34
C PHE A 155 1.85 2.19 -10.68
N LEU A 156 2.69 1.66 -11.57
CA LEU A 156 2.83 2.06 -12.97
C LEU A 156 2.49 0.87 -13.88
N PRO A 157 2.24 1.06 -15.17
CA PRO A 157 1.70 0.03 -16.06
C PRO A 157 2.37 -1.33 -15.99
N PRO A 158 3.71 -1.49 -15.90
CA PRO A 158 4.34 -2.80 -15.80
C PRO A 158 3.90 -3.65 -14.59
N SER A 159 3.33 -3.02 -13.56
CA SER A 159 2.87 -3.70 -12.34
C SER A 159 1.36 -3.92 -12.25
N PHE A 160 0.56 -3.39 -13.17
CA PHE A 160 -0.91 -3.45 -13.06
C PHE A 160 -1.47 -4.87 -12.97
N GLY A 161 -0.76 -5.84 -13.52
CA GLY A 161 -1.14 -7.26 -13.41
C GLY A 161 -1.13 -7.83 -11.98
N VAL A 162 -0.61 -7.09 -10.97
CA VAL A 162 -0.65 -7.51 -9.57
C VAL A 162 -1.92 -7.04 -8.84
N LEU A 163 -2.58 -5.99 -9.32
CA LEU A 163 -3.71 -5.35 -8.64
C LEU A 163 -4.89 -6.31 -8.32
N PRO A 164 -5.22 -7.29 -9.16
CA PRO A 164 -6.25 -8.27 -8.83
C PRO A 164 -5.99 -9.09 -7.56
N VAL A 165 -4.74 -9.21 -7.12
CA VAL A 165 -4.35 -10.01 -5.93
C VAL A 165 -5.12 -9.58 -4.69
N TRP A 166 -5.47 -8.30 -4.54
CA TRP A 166 -6.27 -7.81 -3.43
C TRP A 166 -7.61 -8.58 -3.30
N ALA A 167 -8.39 -8.68 -4.37
CA ALA A 167 -9.68 -9.40 -4.36
C ALA A 167 -9.53 -10.94 -4.40
N LEU A 168 -8.35 -11.44 -4.74
CA LEU A 168 -8.08 -12.88 -4.82
C LEU A 168 -7.64 -13.49 -3.49
N MET A 169 -7.37 -12.66 -2.48
CA MET A 169 -6.98 -13.12 -1.15
C MET A 169 -8.12 -13.84 -0.45
N PRO A 170 -7.86 -15.01 0.18
CA PRO A 170 -8.77 -15.59 1.16
C PRO A 170 -9.05 -14.59 2.29
N ARG A 171 -10.30 -14.59 2.78
CA ARG A 171 -10.73 -13.67 3.85
C ARG A 171 -9.92 -13.82 5.14
N GLU A 172 -9.43 -15.01 5.40
CA GLU A 172 -8.59 -15.34 6.56
C GLU A 172 -7.25 -14.60 6.56
N LEU A 173 -6.81 -14.13 5.37
CA LEU A 173 -5.58 -13.35 5.22
C LEU A 173 -5.81 -11.83 5.21
N SER A 174 -7.04 -11.37 5.27
CA SER A 174 -7.34 -9.94 5.11
C SER A 174 -6.75 -9.04 6.19
N ASN A 175 -6.55 -9.55 7.40
CA ASN A 175 -5.87 -8.82 8.49
C ASN A 175 -4.37 -8.59 8.27
N ILE A 176 -3.77 -9.27 7.29
CA ILE A 176 -2.36 -9.19 6.91
C ILE A 176 -2.22 -8.98 5.39
N CYS A 177 -3.22 -8.39 4.79
CA CYS A 177 -3.35 -8.29 3.35
C CYS A 177 -2.15 -7.57 2.69
N ASP A 178 -1.61 -6.55 3.32
CA ASP A 178 -0.42 -5.84 2.92
C ASP A 178 0.81 -6.76 2.85
N ARG A 179 1.02 -7.63 3.85
CA ARG A 179 2.13 -8.61 3.86
C ARG A 179 1.96 -9.66 2.76
N VAL A 180 0.74 -10.15 2.54
CA VAL A 180 0.43 -11.11 1.47
C VAL A 180 0.62 -10.47 0.10
N PHE A 181 0.15 -9.25 -0.07
CA PHE A 181 0.31 -8.50 -1.31
C PHE A 181 1.79 -8.19 -1.58
N PHE A 182 2.53 -7.76 -0.57
CA PHE A 182 3.97 -7.52 -0.69
C PHE A 182 4.74 -8.80 -1.04
N LEU A 183 4.36 -9.96 -0.46
CA LEU A 183 4.91 -11.26 -0.86
C LEU A 183 4.64 -11.54 -2.35
N ALA A 184 3.42 -11.29 -2.82
CA ALA A 184 3.06 -11.45 -4.22
C ALA A 184 3.81 -10.49 -5.17
N LEU A 185 4.11 -9.28 -4.74
CA LEU A 185 4.96 -8.33 -5.49
C LEU A 185 6.38 -8.85 -5.63
N ARG A 186 6.96 -9.39 -4.56
CA ARG A 186 8.34 -9.88 -4.53
C ARG A 186 8.61 -11.06 -5.47
N THR A 187 7.58 -11.83 -5.80
CA THR A 187 7.69 -12.96 -6.75
C THR A 187 7.66 -12.51 -8.22
N ARG A 188 7.33 -11.25 -8.46
CA ARG A 188 7.16 -10.69 -9.81
C ARG A 188 8.33 -9.79 -10.16
N ASN A 189 9.43 -10.16 -10.54
CA ASN A 189 10.63 -9.40 -10.94
C ASN A 189 10.37 -7.96 -11.46
N LEU A 190 9.59 -7.18 -10.71
CA LEU A 190 9.23 -5.81 -11.04
C LEU A 190 10.42 -4.89 -10.74
N VAL A 191 10.72 -4.02 -11.68
CA VAL A 191 11.64 -2.91 -11.44
C VAL A 191 10.94 -1.92 -10.54
N SER A 192 11.55 -1.57 -9.42
CA SER A 192 10.93 -0.72 -8.40
C SER A 192 11.87 0.38 -7.95
N ALA A 193 11.32 1.57 -7.74
CA ALA A 193 11.99 2.66 -7.07
C ALA A 193 11.63 2.65 -5.58
N LEU A 194 12.61 2.85 -4.72
CA LEU A 194 12.42 2.95 -3.28
C LEU A 194 12.89 4.31 -2.78
N THR A 195 12.11 4.95 -1.95
CA THR A 195 12.47 6.22 -1.31
C THR A 195 12.16 6.21 0.18
N THR A 196 13.02 6.90 0.95
CA THR A 196 12.83 7.11 2.38
C THR A 196 12.06 8.40 2.70
N LYS A 197 11.69 9.19 1.68
CA LYS A 197 10.89 10.38 1.91
C LYS A 197 9.51 9.99 2.42
N THR A 198 9.14 10.51 3.58
CA THR A 198 7.84 10.26 4.23
C THR A 198 6.81 11.23 3.65
N THR A 199 6.02 10.76 2.70
CA THR A 199 4.98 11.53 2.04
C THR A 199 3.57 11.00 2.28
N VAL A 200 3.46 9.93 3.07
CA VAL A 200 2.22 9.32 3.52
C VAL A 200 2.04 9.60 5.00
N ASN A 201 0.87 10.05 5.42
CA ASN A 201 0.49 10.18 6.83
C ASN A 201 -0.46 9.03 7.16
N TYR A 202 0.01 8.10 7.97
CA TYR A 202 -0.69 6.88 8.32
C TYR A 202 -1.29 6.97 9.72
N THR A 203 -2.61 6.93 9.83
CA THR A 203 -3.29 6.90 11.12
C THR A 203 -3.10 5.55 11.80
N TYR A 204 -2.32 5.52 12.88
CA TYR A 204 -1.98 4.29 13.57
C TYR A 204 -3.07 3.89 14.56
N THR A 205 -3.67 2.72 14.33
CA THR A 205 -4.85 2.23 15.06
C THR A 205 -4.62 0.91 15.80
N TYR A 206 -3.35 0.57 16.15
CA TYR A 206 -3.03 -0.68 16.85
C TYR A 206 -2.51 -0.41 18.27
N ALA A 207 -3.13 -1.04 19.26
CA ALA A 207 -2.85 -0.86 20.68
C ALA A 207 -1.42 -1.18 21.13
N PRO A 208 -0.71 -2.19 20.60
CA PRO A 208 0.60 -2.57 21.12
C PRO A 208 1.64 -1.45 21.04
N LEU A 209 1.64 -0.62 19.99
CA LEU A 209 2.58 0.50 19.89
C LEU A 209 2.32 1.55 20.98
N TYR A 210 1.06 1.93 21.21
CA TYR A 210 0.72 2.88 22.28
C TYR A 210 1.20 2.37 23.65
N ARG A 211 0.95 1.08 23.95
CA ARG A 211 1.42 0.46 25.19
C ARG A 211 2.95 0.47 25.32
N SER A 212 3.69 0.22 24.23
CA SER A 212 5.16 0.26 24.24
C SER A 212 5.72 1.65 24.47
N LEU A 213 4.95 2.69 24.15
CA LEU A 213 5.27 4.10 24.43
C LEU A 213 4.82 4.54 25.83
N GLY A 214 4.19 3.66 26.62
CA GLY A 214 3.62 4.00 27.93
C GLY A 214 2.32 4.81 27.83
N GLU A 215 1.69 4.84 26.66
CA GLU A 215 0.46 5.57 26.39
C GLU A 215 -0.78 4.67 26.55
N ILE A 216 -1.90 5.26 26.96
CA ILE A 216 -3.19 4.58 26.98
C ILE A 216 -3.71 4.52 25.52
N PRO A 217 -3.96 3.31 24.96
CA PRO A 217 -4.49 3.20 23.61
C PRO A 217 -5.85 3.91 23.49
N PRO A 218 -6.04 4.77 22.47
CA PRO A 218 -7.32 5.45 22.26
C PRO A 218 -8.42 4.46 21.84
N ARG A 219 -9.68 4.89 21.85
CA ARG A 219 -10.82 4.06 21.40
C ARG A 219 -11.46 4.75 20.18
N PRO A 220 -11.85 3.98 19.14
CA PRO A 220 -11.64 2.54 18.95
C PRO A 220 -10.18 2.22 18.55
N ILE A 221 -9.66 1.07 18.96
CA ILE A 221 -8.31 0.61 18.65
C ILE A 221 -8.31 -0.89 18.34
N LYS A 222 -7.39 -1.34 17.51
CA LYS A 222 -7.20 -2.73 17.09
C LYS A 222 -6.07 -3.39 17.90
N GLU A 223 -6.14 -4.69 18.09
CA GLU A 223 -4.98 -5.51 18.50
C GLU A 223 -4.24 -5.98 17.23
N ASN A 224 -2.98 -6.38 17.38
CA ASN A 224 -2.23 -6.96 16.27
C ASN A 224 -2.95 -8.22 15.76
N PRO A 225 -2.83 -8.52 14.44
CA PRO A 225 -3.32 -9.78 13.90
C PRO A 225 -2.76 -10.99 14.66
N ASP A 226 -3.57 -12.00 14.88
CA ASP A 226 -3.10 -13.26 15.45
C ASP A 226 -2.33 -14.07 14.39
N HIS A 227 -1.03 -13.79 14.31
CA HIS A 227 -0.13 -14.45 13.36
C HIS A 227 -0.03 -15.97 13.58
N ARG A 228 -0.26 -16.44 14.82
CA ARG A 228 -0.25 -17.90 15.12
C ARG A 228 -1.50 -18.58 14.54
N ALA A 229 -2.67 -17.97 14.71
CA ALA A 229 -3.90 -18.47 14.12
C ALA A 229 -3.83 -18.49 12.59
N ILE A 230 -3.27 -17.45 11.97
CA ILE A 230 -3.06 -17.39 10.51
C ILE A 230 -2.12 -18.49 10.04
N THR A 231 -0.99 -18.69 10.72
CA THR A 231 -0.04 -19.77 10.38
C THR A 231 -0.69 -21.13 10.51
N ALA A 232 -1.41 -21.38 11.61
CA ALA A 232 -2.13 -22.63 11.83
C ALA A 232 -3.19 -22.89 10.75
N TRP A 233 -3.90 -21.84 10.30
CA TRP A 233 -4.84 -21.94 9.18
C TRP A 233 -4.14 -22.33 7.88
N ILE A 234 -3.00 -21.71 7.54
CA ILE A 234 -2.22 -22.05 6.35
C ILE A 234 -1.75 -23.52 6.41
N ASP A 235 -1.22 -23.95 7.55
CA ASP A 235 -0.70 -25.31 7.74
C ASP A 235 -1.79 -26.38 7.73
N ALA A 236 -3.02 -26.03 8.08
CA ALA A 236 -4.19 -26.92 8.05
C ALA A 236 -4.84 -27.04 6.66
N LEU A 237 -4.43 -26.23 5.67
CA LEU A 237 -4.99 -26.30 4.33
C LEU A 237 -4.62 -27.62 3.64
N PRO A 238 -5.59 -28.31 2.99
CA PRO A 238 -5.26 -29.44 2.10
C PRO A 238 -4.26 -29.01 1.04
N PRO A 239 -3.24 -29.83 0.69
CA PRO A 239 -2.17 -29.44 -0.25
C PRO A 239 -2.67 -28.86 -1.57
N LYS A 240 -3.68 -29.48 -2.19
CA LYS A 240 -4.28 -28.98 -3.44
C LYS A 240 -4.94 -27.60 -3.27
N ARG A 241 -5.57 -27.35 -2.14
CA ARG A 241 -6.20 -26.05 -1.86
C ARG A 241 -5.14 -24.97 -1.63
N LEU A 242 -4.09 -25.26 -0.90
CA LEU A 242 -2.96 -24.37 -0.71
C LEU A 242 -2.29 -24.03 -2.05
N GLU A 243 -2.05 -25.05 -2.90
CA GLU A 243 -1.50 -24.84 -4.23
C GLU A 243 -2.36 -23.90 -5.09
N LEU A 244 -3.68 -24.10 -5.13
CA LEU A 244 -4.61 -23.23 -5.86
C LEU A 244 -4.59 -21.78 -5.32
N ILE A 245 -4.50 -21.61 -4.01
CA ILE A 245 -4.39 -20.27 -3.41
C ILE A 245 -3.06 -19.63 -3.81
N ASN A 246 -1.95 -20.36 -3.69
CA ASN A 246 -0.62 -19.87 -4.07
C ASN A 246 -0.55 -19.47 -5.54
N GLN A 247 -1.11 -20.29 -6.45
CA GLN A 247 -1.19 -19.98 -7.87
C GLN A 247 -2.01 -18.70 -8.12
N ARG A 248 -3.17 -18.58 -7.47
CA ARG A 248 -4.07 -17.44 -7.60
C ARG A 248 -3.43 -16.14 -7.12
N LEU A 249 -2.69 -16.18 -6.03
CA LEU A 249 -1.97 -15.03 -5.49
C LEU A 249 -0.66 -14.75 -6.24
N GLY A 250 -0.11 -15.76 -6.92
CA GLY A 250 1.24 -15.72 -7.47
C GLY A 250 2.31 -15.66 -6.37
N ALA A 251 2.07 -16.26 -5.21
CA ALA A 251 2.94 -16.22 -4.04
C ALA A 251 2.82 -17.50 -3.22
N ASN A 252 3.91 -17.93 -2.61
CA ASN A 252 3.90 -19.09 -1.72
C ASN A 252 3.63 -18.64 -0.27
N LEU A 253 2.42 -18.88 0.24
CA LEU A 253 2.03 -18.51 1.60
C LEU A 253 2.86 -19.20 2.70
N GLN A 254 3.44 -20.36 2.41
CA GLN A 254 4.25 -21.08 3.42
C GLN A 254 5.54 -20.34 3.79
N VAL A 255 6.01 -19.40 2.95
CA VAL A 255 7.19 -18.57 3.24
C VAL A 255 6.85 -17.27 3.97
N LEU A 256 5.57 -16.94 4.13
CA LEU A 256 5.13 -15.66 4.69
C LEU A 256 5.76 -15.35 6.06
N TYR A 257 5.97 -16.39 6.90
CA TYR A 257 6.57 -16.27 8.23
C TYR A 257 7.86 -17.10 8.41
N ARG A 258 8.28 -17.85 7.38
CA ARG A 258 9.42 -18.76 7.47
C ARG A 258 10.71 -18.19 6.88
N SER A 259 10.64 -17.10 6.13
CA SER A 259 11.81 -16.50 5.48
C SER A 259 12.35 -15.34 6.28
N ALA A 260 13.62 -15.39 6.64
CA ALA A 260 14.44 -14.19 6.74
C ALA A 260 14.31 -13.39 5.43
N PRO A 261 14.49 -12.06 5.41
CA PRO A 261 14.22 -11.24 4.24
C PRO A 261 15.00 -11.75 3.04
N VAL A 262 14.31 -12.45 2.13
CA VAL A 262 14.87 -12.79 0.83
C VAL A 262 15.01 -11.48 0.09
N LEU A 263 16.24 -11.11 -0.23
CA LEU A 263 16.60 -9.95 -1.01
C LEU A 263 15.66 -9.81 -2.21
N MET A 264 15.03 -8.64 -2.36
CA MET A 264 14.29 -8.29 -3.55
C MET A 264 15.20 -8.45 -4.76
N GLY A 265 14.77 -9.20 -5.78
CA GLY A 265 15.46 -9.22 -7.06
C GLY A 265 15.60 -7.80 -7.59
N LYS A 266 16.86 -7.40 -7.86
CA LYS A 266 17.28 -6.09 -8.38
C LYS A 266 16.41 -4.90 -7.94
N LEU A 267 16.53 -4.54 -6.66
CA LEU A 267 16.32 -3.17 -6.23
C LEU A 267 17.49 -2.37 -6.80
N GLU A 268 17.30 -1.70 -7.91
CA GLU A 268 18.18 -0.62 -8.29
C GLU A 268 17.89 0.53 -7.34
N LEU A 269 18.61 0.51 -6.22
CA LEU A 269 18.63 1.58 -5.26
C LEU A 269 19.21 2.81 -5.96
N GLY A 270 18.34 3.75 -6.30
CA GLY A 270 18.74 5.15 -6.52
C GLY A 270 19.24 5.73 -5.18
N VAL A 271 20.26 5.11 -4.60
CA VAL A 271 20.76 5.42 -3.26
C VAL A 271 21.77 6.54 -3.34
N SER A 272 21.46 7.64 -2.68
CA SER A 272 22.52 8.46 -2.08
C SER A 272 23.31 7.60 -1.09
N LYS A 273 24.64 7.79 -1.05
CA LYS A 273 25.65 6.98 -0.34
C LYS A 273 25.47 6.74 1.18
N THR A 274 24.33 7.09 1.77
CA THR A 274 24.09 7.04 3.22
C THR A 274 23.60 5.69 3.77
N TRP A 275 23.17 4.75 2.92
CA TRP A 275 22.67 3.44 3.36
C TRP A 275 23.75 2.39 3.61
N GLY A 276 24.93 2.53 3.03
CA GLY A 276 26.07 1.61 3.27
C GLY A 276 26.47 1.53 4.75
N SER A 277 26.31 2.61 5.50
CA SER A 277 26.63 2.66 6.93
C SER A 277 25.57 2.02 7.83
N LEU A 278 24.29 2.01 7.43
CA LEU A 278 23.22 1.40 8.24
C LEU A 278 23.22 -0.14 8.15
N LEU A 279 23.53 -0.68 6.97
CA LEU A 279 23.67 -2.14 6.77
C LEU A 279 24.90 -2.71 7.48
N ALA A 280 25.97 -1.93 7.61
CA ALA A 280 27.17 -2.29 8.38
C ALA A 280 26.89 -2.38 9.89
N CYS A 281 26.01 -1.52 10.42
CA CYS A 281 25.61 -1.55 11.84
C CYS A 281 24.71 -2.74 12.21
N LEU A 282 24.03 -3.37 11.23
CA LEU A 282 23.14 -4.50 11.45
C LEU A 282 23.81 -5.88 11.29
N GLY A 283 25.12 -5.95 11.12
CA GLY A 283 25.88 -7.20 11.06
C GLY A 283 25.58 -8.09 9.83
N LEU A 284 24.96 -7.56 8.78
CA LEU A 284 24.50 -8.31 7.60
C LEU A 284 25.53 -8.38 6.46
N ILE A 285 26.72 -7.79 6.62
CA ILE A 285 27.76 -7.74 5.56
C ILE A 285 28.67 -8.99 5.56
N SER A 286 28.63 -9.85 6.58
CA SER A 286 29.55 -11.00 6.65
C SER A 286 29.13 -12.24 5.84
N LEU A 287 28.02 -12.20 5.10
CA LEU A 287 27.49 -13.34 4.33
C LEU A 287 27.58 -13.19 2.80
N LEU A 288 28.25 -12.15 2.31
CA LEU A 288 28.36 -11.90 0.86
C LEU A 288 29.72 -12.27 0.26
N ASN A 289 30.64 -12.89 1.03
CA ASN A 289 31.97 -13.33 0.57
C ASN A 289 32.30 -14.79 0.98
N ALA A 290 31.35 -15.70 0.79
CA ALA A 290 31.64 -17.14 0.82
C ALA A 290 30.92 -17.84 -0.34
#